data_0c56781f843ad454036300d911f3829d
#
_entry.id   0c56781f843ad454036300d911f3829d
#
_cell.length_a   1.000
_cell.length_b   1.000
_cell.length_c   1.000
_cell.angle_alpha   90.00
_cell.angle_beta   90.00
_cell.angle_gamma   90.00
#
_symmetry.space_group_name_H-M   'P 1'
#
loop_
_entity.id
_entity.type
_entity.pdbx_description
1 polymer ?
#
loop_
_entity_poly.entity_id
_entity_poly.type
_entity_poly.pdbx_seq_one_letter_code
_entity_poly.pdbx_strand_id
1 'polypeptide(L)'
;MTICIVGNSLTALTLAKALTKQNIYVDVLYEKKILNINKNRTIGISKSNIDYINKNIININKLLWKIKKIEIFSDTLKKEKLINFDKSNDQVLSIIKNHNLYKKLNSDLYKNKYFKSKFIQIKNLSCLEKYDLVVNCDSRNIITKKYFNNKTEKKYNSRAYTTIIK
;
A
#
# COMPACT_ATOMS: atom_id res chain seq x y z
N MET A 1 -8.37 -18.11 15.39
CA MET A 1 -7.48 -17.97 14.22
C MET A 1 -6.62 -16.73 14.40
N THR A 2 -5.30 -16.90 14.31
CA THR A 2 -4.33 -15.81 14.43
C THR A 2 -3.44 -15.77 13.20
N ILE A 3 -3.47 -14.66 12.47
CA ILE A 3 -2.70 -14.46 11.24
C ILE A 3 -1.47 -13.61 11.54
N CYS A 4 -0.31 -14.06 11.07
CA CYS A 4 0.92 -13.29 11.07
C CYS A 4 1.11 -12.57 9.75
N ILE A 5 1.36 -11.26 9.77
CA ILE A 5 1.77 -10.50 8.60
C ILE A 5 3.22 -10.03 8.81
N VAL A 6 4.11 -10.42 7.91
CA VAL A 6 5.52 -10.02 7.99
C VAL A 6 5.77 -8.82 7.10
N GLY A 7 6.18 -7.72 7.72
CA GLY A 7 6.36 -6.41 7.09
C GLY A 7 5.37 -5.36 7.60
N ASN A 8 5.71 -4.09 7.49
CA ASN A 8 4.89 -2.96 7.93
C ASN A 8 4.63 -1.94 6.80
N SER A 9 4.62 -2.40 5.56
CA SER A 9 4.29 -1.60 4.39
C SER A 9 2.81 -1.20 4.36
N LEU A 10 2.42 -0.30 3.45
CA LEU A 10 1.01 0.02 3.21
C LEU A 10 0.18 -1.23 2.91
N THR A 11 0.72 -2.16 2.13
CA THR A 11 0.06 -3.43 1.81
C THR A 11 -0.20 -4.24 3.08
N ALA A 12 0.81 -4.39 3.94
CA ALA A 12 0.69 -5.10 5.22
C ALA A 12 -0.38 -4.48 6.12
N LEU A 13 -0.35 -3.15 6.30
CA LEU A 13 -1.32 -2.47 7.15
C LEU A 13 -2.74 -2.48 6.59
N THR A 14 -2.88 -2.41 5.26
CA THR A 14 -4.20 -2.50 4.61
C THR A 14 -4.81 -3.89 4.79
N LEU A 15 -4.00 -4.93 4.61
CA LEU A 15 -4.43 -6.31 4.87
C LEU A 15 -4.78 -6.52 6.35
N ALA A 16 -3.91 -6.07 7.26
CA ALA A 16 -4.17 -6.13 8.70
C ALA A 16 -5.50 -5.46 9.08
N LYS A 17 -5.77 -4.28 8.48
CA LYS A 17 -7.03 -3.55 8.72
C LYS A 17 -8.25 -4.30 8.19
N ALA A 18 -8.16 -4.89 7.00
CA ALA A 18 -9.23 -5.70 6.42
C ALA A 18 -9.56 -6.92 7.31
N LEU A 19 -8.54 -7.64 7.79
CA LEU A 19 -8.70 -8.82 8.63
C LEU A 19 -9.22 -8.48 10.03
N THR A 20 -8.69 -7.44 10.68
CA THR A 20 -9.15 -7.03 12.00
C THR A 20 -10.58 -6.50 12.00
N LYS A 21 -11.07 -5.99 10.88
CA LYS A 21 -12.48 -5.61 10.69
C LYS A 21 -13.42 -6.84 10.68
N GLN A 22 -12.88 -8.01 10.33
CA GLN A 22 -13.57 -9.31 10.41
C GLN A 22 -13.36 -10.02 11.77
N ASN A 23 -12.86 -9.30 12.79
CA ASN A 23 -12.56 -9.84 14.12
C ASN A 23 -11.49 -10.96 14.12
N ILE A 24 -10.60 -10.97 13.14
CA ILE A 24 -9.48 -11.90 13.05
C ILE A 24 -8.29 -11.30 13.81
N TYR A 25 -7.64 -12.09 14.67
CA TYR A 25 -6.42 -11.67 15.34
C TYR A 25 -5.25 -11.58 14.35
N VAL A 26 -4.58 -10.44 14.35
CA VAL A 26 -3.46 -10.16 13.44
C VAL A 26 -2.25 -9.67 14.21
N ASP A 27 -1.14 -10.39 14.06
CA ASP A 27 0.17 -9.97 14.53
C ASP A 27 0.99 -9.46 13.32
N VAL A 28 1.36 -8.19 13.33
CA VAL A 28 2.28 -7.63 12.32
C VAL A 28 3.70 -7.65 12.89
N LEU A 29 4.57 -8.44 12.25
CA LEU A 29 5.98 -8.56 12.59
C LEU A 29 6.83 -7.80 11.57
N TYR A 30 7.78 -6.97 12.03
CA TYR A 30 8.63 -6.21 11.13
C TYR A 30 10.05 -6.04 11.66
N GLU A 31 11.03 -6.12 10.77
CA GLU A 31 12.45 -6.02 11.10
C GLU A 31 13.01 -4.60 10.98
N LYS A 32 12.30 -3.72 10.28
CA LYS A 32 12.74 -2.33 10.06
C LYS A 32 11.63 -1.37 10.43
N LYS A 33 11.95 -0.42 11.30
CA LYS A 33 11.06 0.72 11.53
C LYS A 33 11.03 1.57 10.25
N ILE A 34 9.85 1.89 9.75
CA ILE A 34 9.72 2.90 8.70
C ILE A 34 9.86 4.27 9.36
N LEU A 35 11.11 4.73 9.48
CA LEU A 35 11.43 5.98 10.15
C LEU A 35 11.05 7.20 9.29
N ASN A 36 11.18 7.09 7.96
CA ASN A 36 10.91 8.18 7.02
C ASN A 36 10.07 7.69 5.84
N ILE A 37 8.75 7.84 5.95
CA ILE A 37 7.88 7.70 4.78
C ILE A 37 8.03 8.99 3.97
N ASN A 38 8.47 8.86 2.72
CA ASN A 38 8.57 10.01 1.83
C ASN A 38 7.20 10.72 1.73
N LYS A 39 7.14 11.95 2.24
CA LYS A 39 5.91 12.74 2.32
C LYS A 39 5.38 13.16 0.95
N ASN A 40 6.24 13.16 -0.06
CA ASN A 40 5.90 13.56 -1.42
C ASN A 40 5.39 12.40 -2.29
N ARG A 41 5.56 11.16 -1.82
CA ARG A 41 5.10 10.00 -2.59
C ARG A 41 3.58 9.87 -2.53
N THR A 42 2.97 9.71 -3.71
CA THR A 42 1.53 9.57 -3.89
C THR A 42 1.17 8.27 -4.59
N ILE A 43 -0.09 7.88 -4.47
CA ILE A 43 -0.71 6.76 -5.20
C ILE A 43 -1.97 7.28 -5.89
N GLY A 44 -2.16 6.90 -7.16
CA GLY A 44 -3.43 7.05 -7.86
C GLY A 44 -4.36 5.88 -7.54
N ILE A 45 -5.61 6.16 -7.24
CA ILE A 45 -6.61 5.15 -6.88
C ILE A 45 -7.87 5.39 -7.72
N SER A 46 -8.37 4.34 -8.39
CA SER A 46 -9.63 4.39 -9.14
C SER A 46 -10.83 4.56 -8.19
N LYS A 47 -11.95 5.07 -8.70
CA LYS A 47 -13.19 5.23 -7.94
C LYS A 47 -13.66 3.90 -7.34
N SER A 48 -13.67 2.83 -8.13
CA SER A 48 -14.08 1.50 -7.65
C SER A 48 -13.23 0.99 -6.47
N ASN A 49 -11.91 1.21 -6.52
CA ASN A 49 -11.03 0.84 -5.43
C ASN A 49 -11.24 1.72 -4.19
N ILE A 50 -11.56 3.01 -4.37
CA ILE A 50 -11.91 3.91 -3.26
C ILE A 50 -13.19 3.43 -2.58
N ASP A 51 -14.22 3.10 -3.35
CA ASP A 51 -15.50 2.61 -2.83
C ASP A 51 -15.30 1.29 -2.08
N TYR A 52 -14.49 0.38 -2.62
CA TYR A 52 -14.12 -0.87 -1.96
C TYR A 52 -13.38 -0.63 -0.62
N ILE A 53 -12.36 0.25 -0.63
CA ILE A 53 -11.57 0.57 0.57
C ILE A 53 -12.46 1.21 1.64
N ASN A 54 -13.31 2.17 1.27
CA ASN A 54 -14.21 2.85 2.19
C ASN A 54 -15.23 1.90 2.83
N LYS A 55 -15.77 0.98 2.04
CA LYS A 55 -16.75 0.00 2.51
C LYS A 55 -16.12 -1.09 3.38
N ASN A 56 -15.00 -1.66 2.92
CA ASN A 56 -14.48 -2.91 3.47
C ASN A 56 -13.28 -2.73 4.42
N ILE A 57 -12.54 -1.63 4.33
CA ILE A 57 -11.29 -1.45 5.07
C ILE A 57 -11.37 -0.23 5.99
N ILE A 58 -11.28 0.96 5.44
CA ILE A 58 -11.23 2.22 6.19
C ILE A 58 -11.69 3.40 5.34
N ASN A 59 -12.39 4.36 5.94
CA ASN A 59 -12.80 5.56 5.22
C ASN A 59 -11.61 6.50 4.97
N ILE A 60 -11.32 6.73 3.67
CA ILE A 60 -10.20 7.55 3.20
C ILE A 60 -10.65 8.84 2.48
N ASN A 61 -11.95 9.13 2.40
CA ASN A 61 -12.49 10.24 1.60
C ASN A 61 -11.81 11.60 1.89
N LYS A 62 -11.51 11.89 3.17
CA LYS A 62 -10.86 13.14 3.59
C LYS A 62 -9.39 13.26 3.16
N LEU A 63 -8.78 12.17 2.68
CA LEU A 63 -7.38 12.11 2.27
C LEU A 63 -7.20 12.21 0.76
N LEU A 64 -8.30 12.18 0.00
CA LEU A 64 -8.30 12.07 -1.44
C LEU A 64 -8.25 13.45 -2.11
N TRP A 65 -7.41 13.55 -3.12
CA TRP A 65 -7.45 14.61 -4.11
C TRP A 65 -8.03 14.06 -5.40
N LYS A 66 -9.24 14.50 -5.74
CA LYS A 66 -10.01 14.02 -6.89
C LYS A 66 -9.50 14.64 -8.19
N ILE A 67 -9.20 13.82 -9.18
CA ILE A 67 -8.80 14.21 -10.53
C ILE A 67 -9.98 13.97 -11.46
N LYS A 68 -10.45 15.03 -12.12
CA LYS A 68 -11.60 14.97 -13.04
C LYS A 68 -11.17 14.78 -14.48
N LYS A 69 -9.96 15.26 -14.85
CA LYS A 69 -9.46 15.24 -16.22
C LYS A 69 -8.01 14.80 -16.26
N ILE A 70 -7.67 13.95 -17.22
CA ILE A 70 -6.29 13.55 -17.53
C ILE A 70 -6.11 13.67 -19.04
N GLU A 71 -5.13 14.43 -19.47
CA GLU A 71 -4.77 14.57 -20.87
C GLU A 71 -3.30 14.14 -21.07
N ILE A 72 -3.07 13.32 -22.09
CA ILE A 72 -1.73 12.88 -22.48
C ILE A 72 -1.43 13.45 -23.87
N PHE A 73 -0.32 14.15 -23.98
CA PHE A 73 0.15 14.77 -25.21
C PHE A 73 1.38 14.06 -25.73
N SER A 74 1.55 14.04 -27.06
CA SER A 74 2.78 13.61 -27.67
C SER A 74 3.85 14.73 -27.63
N ASP A 75 5.06 14.33 -27.29
CA ASP A 75 6.23 15.21 -27.34
C ASP A 75 6.73 15.44 -28.77
N THR A 76 6.61 14.43 -29.62
CA THR A 76 7.15 14.38 -30.99
C THR A 76 6.16 14.81 -32.05
N LEU A 77 4.85 14.75 -31.82
CA LEU A 77 3.78 15.03 -32.79
C LEU A 77 3.10 16.38 -32.51
N LYS A 78 3.85 17.51 -32.66
CA LYS A 78 3.30 18.88 -32.52
C LYS A 78 2.33 19.07 -31.33
N LYS A 79 2.58 18.40 -30.21
CA LYS A 79 1.72 18.41 -29.01
C LYS A 79 0.29 17.88 -29.27
N GLU A 80 0.12 16.96 -30.21
CA GLU A 80 -1.17 16.32 -30.40
C GLU A 80 -1.61 15.57 -29.14
N LYS A 81 -2.89 15.72 -28.82
CA LYS A 81 -3.50 15.03 -27.69
C LYS A 81 -3.71 13.57 -28.05
N LEU A 82 -2.94 12.67 -27.42
CA LEU A 82 -3.03 11.23 -27.64
C LEU A 82 -4.21 10.60 -26.92
N ILE A 83 -4.44 10.99 -25.66
CA ILE A 83 -5.49 10.40 -24.84
C ILE A 83 -6.12 11.50 -23.99
N ASN A 84 -7.46 11.46 -23.91
CA ASN A 84 -8.23 12.33 -23.05
C ASN A 84 -9.17 11.48 -22.19
N PHE A 85 -8.99 11.50 -20.88
CA PHE A 85 -9.96 11.01 -19.92
C PHE A 85 -10.63 12.23 -19.30
N ASP A 86 -11.85 12.49 -19.71
CA ASP A 86 -12.68 13.57 -19.19
C ASP A 86 -14.01 13.01 -18.73
N LYS A 87 -14.29 13.16 -17.44
CA LYS A 87 -15.60 12.88 -16.87
C LYS A 87 -16.08 14.18 -16.22
N SER A 88 -16.84 14.97 -16.97
CA SER A 88 -17.31 16.30 -16.56
C SER A 88 -18.01 16.29 -15.20
N ASN A 89 -18.69 15.20 -14.85
CA ASN A 89 -19.49 15.08 -13.62
C ASN A 89 -18.95 14.08 -12.59
N ASP A 90 -17.85 13.35 -12.87
CA ASP A 90 -17.31 12.34 -11.98
C ASP A 90 -15.77 12.37 -11.94
N GLN A 91 -15.17 11.68 -10.96
CA GLN A 91 -13.72 11.56 -10.87
C GLN A 91 -13.21 10.45 -11.81
N VAL A 92 -12.12 10.73 -12.53
CA VAL A 92 -11.37 9.71 -13.30
C VAL A 92 -10.58 8.83 -12.34
N LEU A 93 -9.83 9.46 -11.45
CA LEU A 93 -9.10 8.82 -10.36
C LEU A 93 -8.92 9.83 -9.20
N SER A 94 -8.43 9.34 -8.07
CA SER A 94 -7.98 10.21 -6.97
C SER A 94 -6.54 9.94 -6.61
N ILE A 95 -5.87 10.97 -6.13
CA ILE A 95 -4.50 10.88 -5.61
C ILE A 95 -4.55 10.94 -4.09
N ILE A 96 -3.77 10.08 -3.44
CA ILE A 96 -3.57 10.09 -1.98
C ILE A 96 -2.08 10.09 -1.66
N LYS A 97 -1.67 10.85 -0.65
CA LYS A 97 -0.29 10.79 -0.13
C LYS A 97 -0.09 9.51 0.67
N ASN A 98 0.93 8.71 0.31
CA ASN A 98 1.25 7.45 1.00
C ASN A 98 1.40 7.62 2.51
N HIS A 99 2.08 8.69 2.92
CA HIS A 99 2.28 9.03 4.31
C HIS A 99 0.96 9.25 5.08
N ASN A 100 -0.03 9.93 4.47
CA ASN A 100 -1.31 10.16 5.10
C ASN A 100 -2.11 8.86 5.25
N LEU A 101 -2.11 8.02 4.21
CA LEU A 101 -2.75 6.71 4.25
C LEU A 101 -2.11 5.81 5.31
N TYR A 102 -0.77 5.78 5.36
CA TYR A 102 -0.04 5.01 6.36
C TYR A 102 -0.39 5.45 7.78
N LYS A 103 -0.35 6.75 8.06
CA LYS A 103 -0.72 7.30 9.38
C LYS A 103 -2.15 6.94 9.76
N LYS A 104 -3.09 7.06 8.83
CA LYS A 104 -4.50 6.75 9.07
C LYS A 104 -4.70 5.27 9.40
N LEU A 105 -4.12 4.37 8.61
CA LEU A 105 -4.17 2.92 8.86
C LEU A 105 -3.55 2.56 10.21
N ASN A 106 -2.35 3.08 10.46
CA ASN A 106 -1.61 2.78 11.67
C ASN A 106 -2.35 3.26 12.93
N SER A 107 -2.81 4.51 12.95
CA SER A 107 -3.55 5.07 14.10
C SER A 107 -4.85 4.33 14.40
N ASP A 108 -5.51 3.81 13.37
CA ASP A 108 -6.76 3.08 13.50
C ASP A 108 -6.53 1.61 13.95
N LEU A 109 -5.45 0.99 13.47
CA LEU A 109 -5.04 -0.36 13.86
C LEU A 109 -4.62 -0.43 15.32
N TYR A 110 -3.84 0.52 15.83
CA TYR A 110 -3.40 0.54 17.23
C TYR A 110 -4.56 0.67 18.24
N LYS A 111 -5.74 1.09 17.82
CA LYS A 111 -6.96 1.14 18.64
C LYS A 111 -7.76 -0.17 18.61
N ASN A 112 -7.35 -1.12 17.75
CA ASN A 112 -8.13 -2.35 17.54
C ASN A 112 -7.58 -3.48 18.43
N LYS A 113 -8.44 -4.10 19.23
CA LYS A 113 -8.10 -5.21 20.14
C LYS A 113 -7.59 -6.48 19.44
N TYR A 114 -7.91 -6.65 18.15
CA TYR A 114 -7.46 -7.78 17.33
C TYR A 114 -6.12 -7.53 16.65
N PHE A 115 -5.47 -6.39 16.91
CA PHE A 115 -4.22 -6.01 16.29
C PHE A 115 -3.08 -5.95 17.29
N LYS A 116 -1.96 -6.59 16.92
CA LYS A 116 -0.67 -6.41 17.61
C LYS A 116 0.42 -6.15 16.58
N SER A 117 1.39 -5.35 16.96
CA SER A 117 2.52 -5.03 16.11
C SER A 117 3.81 -5.13 16.92
N LYS A 118 4.79 -5.88 16.41
CA LYS A 118 6.06 -6.12 17.10
C LYS A 118 7.24 -5.91 16.18
N PHE A 119 8.21 -5.16 16.66
CA PHE A 119 9.54 -5.10 16.06
C PHE A 119 10.31 -6.35 16.48
N ILE A 120 10.70 -7.17 15.52
CA ILE A 120 11.43 -8.42 15.78
C ILE A 120 12.33 -8.75 14.60
N GLN A 121 13.54 -9.20 14.88
CA GLN A 121 14.41 -9.77 13.86
C GLN A 121 14.10 -11.27 13.70
N ILE A 122 13.59 -11.66 12.54
CA ILE A 122 13.26 -13.05 12.23
C ILE A 122 14.55 -13.77 11.81
N LYS A 123 15.21 -14.40 12.78
CA LYS A 123 16.45 -15.17 12.53
C LYS A 123 16.17 -16.59 12.04
N ASN A 124 15.06 -17.15 12.49
CA ASN A 124 14.61 -18.47 12.06
C ASN A 124 13.07 -18.49 11.91
N LEU A 125 12.52 -19.47 11.19
CA LEU A 125 11.10 -19.54 10.88
C LEU A 125 10.26 -20.22 11.96
N SER A 126 10.85 -20.87 12.95
CA SER A 126 10.13 -21.54 14.04
C SER A 126 9.24 -20.60 14.84
N CYS A 127 9.63 -19.32 14.95
CA CYS A 127 8.79 -18.32 15.60
C CYS A 127 7.45 -18.04 14.90
N LEU A 128 7.29 -18.52 13.67
CA LEU A 128 6.09 -18.36 12.85
C LEU A 128 5.15 -19.56 12.91
N GLU A 129 5.59 -20.71 13.41
CA GLU A 129 4.83 -21.98 13.43
C GLU A 129 3.57 -21.91 14.32
N LYS A 130 3.52 -20.99 15.24
CA LYS A 130 2.36 -20.76 16.14
C LYS A 130 1.18 -20.05 15.45
N TYR A 131 1.32 -19.58 14.23
CA TYR A 131 0.28 -18.87 13.50
C TYR A 131 -0.44 -19.81 12.54
N ASP A 132 -1.74 -19.66 12.42
CA ASP A 132 -2.57 -20.43 11.48
C ASP A 132 -2.24 -20.08 10.02
N LEU A 133 -1.83 -18.84 9.76
CA LEU A 133 -1.42 -18.35 8.45
C LEU A 133 -0.33 -17.30 8.58
N VAL A 134 0.67 -17.38 7.71
CA VAL A 134 1.73 -16.38 7.60
C VAL A 134 1.68 -15.72 6.22
N VAL A 135 1.50 -14.41 6.19
CA VAL A 135 1.50 -13.60 4.96
C VAL A 135 2.75 -12.73 4.90
N ASN A 136 3.59 -12.95 3.90
CA ASN A 136 4.81 -12.17 3.74
C ASN A 136 4.58 -10.95 2.83
N CYS A 137 4.71 -9.75 3.40
CA CYS A 137 4.63 -8.46 2.72
C CYS A 137 5.98 -7.73 2.61
N ASP A 138 7.11 -8.41 2.90
CA ASP A 138 8.46 -7.87 2.72
C ASP A 138 9.27 -8.77 1.80
N SER A 139 9.64 -8.26 0.63
CA SER A 139 10.41 -8.99 -0.38
C SER A 139 11.87 -9.23 -0.04
N ARG A 140 12.39 -8.71 1.08
CA ARG A 140 13.81 -8.73 1.42
C ARG A 140 14.17 -9.58 2.63
N ASN A 141 13.20 -10.22 3.25
CA ASN A 141 13.40 -11.03 4.45
C ASN A 141 13.81 -12.49 4.14
N ILE A 142 14.05 -13.26 5.21
CA ILE A 142 14.45 -14.68 5.13
C ILE A 142 13.36 -15.56 4.49
N ILE A 143 12.07 -15.22 4.67
CA ILE A 143 10.95 -15.97 4.09
C ILE A 143 11.01 -15.91 2.57
N THR A 144 11.19 -14.71 2.01
CA THR A 144 11.32 -14.51 0.56
C THR A 144 12.51 -15.29 0.01
N LYS A 145 13.66 -15.21 0.69
CA LYS A 145 14.85 -15.93 0.25
C LYS A 145 14.68 -17.46 0.26
N LYS A 146 13.92 -18.00 1.21
CA LYS A 146 13.73 -19.45 1.34
C LYS A 146 12.66 -19.99 0.38
N TYR A 147 11.54 -19.27 0.21
CA TYR A 147 10.36 -19.80 -0.49
C TYR A 147 10.10 -19.15 -1.85
N PHE A 148 10.66 -17.97 -2.12
CA PHE A 148 10.38 -17.17 -3.31
C PHE A 148 11.67 -16.69 -3.99
N ASN A 149 12.62 -17.60 -4.23
CA ASN A 149 13.93 -17.30 -4.82
C ASN A 149 13.90 -17.24 -6.37
N ASN A 150 12.86 -17.72 -7.02
CA ASN A 150 12.67 -17.60 -8.47
C ASN A 150 12.21 -16.19 -8.83
N LYS A 151 13.19 -15.29 -9.00
CA LYS A 151 12.94 -13.88 -9.30
C LYS A 151 13.30 -13.58 -10.75
N THR A 152 12.33 -13.08 -11.51
CA THR A 152 12.59 -12.50 -12.83
C THR A 152 12.83 -11.00 -12.67
N GLU A 153 14.00 -10.52 -13.04
CA GLU A 153 14.33 -9.09 -13.09
C GLU A 153 14.54 -8.64 -14.54
N LYS A 154 13.81 -7.59 -14.92
CA LYS A 154 14.06 -6.88 -16.17
C LYS A 154 14.50 -5.46 -15.85
N LYS A 155 15.71 -5.08 -16.30
CA LYS A 155 16.20 -3.70 -16.19
C LYS A 155 15.74 -2.91 -17.40
N TYR A 156 15.06 -1.80 -17.16
CA TYR A 156 14.72 -0.81 -18.19
C TYR A 156 15.72 0.33 -18.12
N ASN A 157 16.29 0.74 -19.26
CA ASN A 157 17.22 1.88 -19.33
C ASN A 157 16.49 3.23 -19.30
N SER A 158 15.32 3.29 -18.72
CA SER A 158 14.48 4.48 -18.56
C SER A 158 14.33 4.87 -17.10
N ARG A 159 14.23 6.17 -16.84
CA ARG A 159 13.98 6.71 -15.49
C ARG A 159 12.74 7.59 -15.52
N ALA A 160 11.87 7.44 -14.54
CA ALA A 160 10.75 8.34 -14.30
C ALA A 160 11.08 9.29 -13.15
N TYR A 161 10.82 10.58 -13.36
CA TYR A 161 10.98 11.61 -12.35
C TYR A 161 9.60 12.12 -11.93
N THR A 162 9.37 12.21 -10.64
CA THR A 162 8.14 12.78 -10.08
C THR A 162 8.48 13.92 -9.14
N THR A 163 7.73 15.02 -9.23
CA THR A 163 7.86 16.16 -8.32
C THR A 163 6.50 16.71 -7.94
N ILE A 164 6.46 17.47 -6.85
CA ILE A 164 5.30 18.26 -6.45
C ILE A 164 5.68 19.72 -6.63
N ILE A 165 5.00 20.39 -7.53
CA ILE A 165 5.12 21.83 -7.73
C ILE A 165 4.16 22.50 -6.75
N LYS A 166 4.69 23.49 -6.00
CA LYS A 166 3.91 24.33 -5.07
C LYS A 166 3.53 25.62 -5.75
#